data_2dd91ab3d765d54e62ded12345559d5e
#
_entry.id   2dd91ab3d765d54e62ded12345559d5e
#
_cell.length_a   1.000
_cell.length_b   1.000
_cell.length_c   1.000
_cell.angle_alpha   90.00
_cell.angle_beta   90.00
_cell.angle_gamma   90.00
#
_symmetry.space_group_name_H-M   'P 1'
#
loop_
_entity.id
_entity.type
_entity.pdbx_description
1 polymer ?
#
loop_
_entity_poly.entity_id
_entity_poly.type
_entity_poly.pdbx_seq_one_letter_code
_entity_poly.pdbx_strand_id
1 'polypeptide(L)'
;DKELLTIARKVNELVKKPDVNGVVITHGTDTLEETAYFLSLTVHTDKPIVVVGSMRPPSALSADGPLNLYSAVALAAADSAKGKGVFVLMNDDIFAARDVSKTINIHTDAFVSQWGALGTLVEGKPYWFRNVAKRFNNSSEFNIENIQGDALPIVQIVYGSGNMLPDAYVAYAKAGAKAIIHAG
;
A
#
# COMPACT_ATOMS: atom_id res chain seq x y z
N ASP A 1 -3.39 -8.88 11.03
CA ASP A 1 -2.15 -8.27 11.60
C ASP A 1 -0.93 -9.17 11.36
N LYS A 2 -1.04 -10.46 11.62
CA LYS A 2 0.09 -11.40 11.51
C LYS A 2 0.65 -11.45 10.09
N GLU A 3 -0.21 -11.53 9.09
CA GLU A 3 0.17 -11.54 7.68
C GLU A 3 0.85 -10.22 7.30
N LEU A 4 0.30 -9.10 7.74
CA LEU A 4 0.85 -7.76 7.47
C LEU A 4 2.25 -7.61 8.07
N LEU A 5 2.44 -8.02 9.33
CA LEU A 5 3.75 -8.02 9.98
C LEU A 5 4.74 -8.97 9.29
N THR A 6 4.27 -10.14 8.85
CA THR A 6 5.09 -11.12 8.11
C THR A 6 5.58 -10.54 6.80
N ILE A 7 4.69 -9.89 6.03
CA ILE A 7 5.04 -9.21 4.78
C ILE A 7 6.08 -8.12 5.05
N ALA A 8 5.83 -7.23 6.01
CA ALA A 8 6.71 -6.12 6.30
C ALA A 8 8.12 -6.57 6.74
N ARG A 9 8.21 -7.58 7.60
CA ARG A 9 9.50 -8.19 8.01
C ARG A 9 10.24 -8.80 6.83
N LYS A 10 9.51 -9.51 5.95
CA LYS A 10 10.12 -10.11 4.75
C LYS A 10 10.62 -9.06 3.78
N VAL A 11 9.84 -8.01 3.56
CA VAL A 11 10.27 -6.87 2.73
C VAL A 11 11.50 -6.19 3.33
N ASN A 12 11.51 -5.94 4.66
CA ASN A 12 12.64 -5.34 5.36
C ASN A 12 13.92 -6.19 5.27
N GLU A 13 13.80 -7.53 5.31
CA GLU A 13 14.90 -8.45 5.04
C GLU A 13 15.44 -8.32 3.61
N LEU A 14 14.52 -8.30 2.62
CA LEU A 14 14.88 -8.28 1.20
C LEU A 14 15.56 -6.97 0.81
N VAL A 15 15.07 -5.83 1.25
CA VAL A 15 15.63 -4.53 0.87
C VAL A 15 17.04 -4.29 1.43
N LYS A 16 17.46 -5.05 2.45
CA LYS A 16 18.82 -5.01 3.00
C LYS A 16 19.83 -5.78 2.14
N LYS A 17 19.40 -6.68 1.27
CA LYS A 17 20.29 -7.47 0.43
C LYS A 17 20.87 -6.60 -0.69
N PRO A 18 22.19 -6.63 -0.92
CA PRO A 18 22.84 -5.77 -1.92
C PRO A 18 22.45 -6.13 -3.36
N ASP A 19 22.07 -7.37 -3.62
CA ASP A 19 21.65 -7.91 -4.92
C ASP A 19 20.17 -7.69 -5.24
N VAL A 20 19.39 -7.14 -4.30
CA VAL A 20 17.98 -6.77 -4.51
C VAL A 20 17.87 -5.29 -4.87
N ASN A 21 17.35 -4.97 -6.05
CA ASN A 21 17.18 -3.60 -6.53
C ASN A 21 15.81 -2.99 -6.18
N GLY A 22 14.79 -3.82 -6.01
CA GLY A 22 13.43 -3.43 -5.65
C GLY A 22 12.61 -4.65 -5.23
N VAL A 23 11.41 -4.43 -4.72
CA VAL A 23 10.50 -5.50 -4.28
C VAL A 23 9.14 -5.30 -4.91
N VAL A 24 8.57 -6.36 -5.47
CA VAL A 24 7.19 -6.40 -5.97
C VAL A 24 6.38 -7.33 -5.08
N ILE A 25 5.19 -6.88 -4.69
CA ILE A 25 4.25 -7.64 -3.86
C ILE A 25 2.94 -7.77 -4.62
N THR A 26 2.57 -8.99 -5.00
CA THR A 26 1.25 -9.28 -5.53
C THR A 26 0.24 -9.37 -4.39
N HIS A 27 -0.87 -8.67 -4.49
CA HIS A 27 -1.81 -8.50 -3.38
C HIS A 27 -3.27 -8.48 -3.86
N GLY A 28 -4.17 -8.96 -3.04
CA GLY A 28 -5.60 -8.76 -3.26
C GLY A 28 -5.98 -7.28 -3.12
N THR A 29 -6.90 -6.80 -3.96
CA THR A 29 -7.14 -5.36 -4.12
C THR A 29 -7.90 -4.71 -2.96
N ASP A 30 -8.61 -5.47 -2.11
CA ASP A 30 -9.48 -4.90 -1.07
C ASP A 30 -8.71 -4.25 0.08
N THR A 31 -7.54 -4.77 0.43
CA THR A 31 -6.68 -4.24 1.50
C THR A 31 -5.29 -3.84 1.02
N LEU A 32 -5.12 -3.74 -0.30
CA LEU A 32 -3.85 -3.41 -0.93
C LEU A 32 -3.31 -2.05 -0.46
N GLU A 33 -4.17 -1.05 -0.39
CA GLU A 33 -3.82 0.30 0.04
C GLU A 33 -3.33 0.33 1.50
N GLU A 34 -3.95 -0.46 2.38
CA GLU A 34 -3.55 -0.57 3.78
C GLU A 34 -2.14 -1.19 3.91
N THR A 35 -1.89 -2.28 3.19
CA THR A 35 -0.56 -2.92 3.16
C THR A 35 0.50 -1.99 2.61
N ALA A 36 0.21 -1.30 1.50
CA ALA A 36 1.14 -0.34 0.90
C ALA A 36 1.45 0.81 1.87
N TYR A 37 0.45 1.37 2.54
CA TYR A 37 0.66 2.44 3.50
C TYR A 37 1.44 1.98 4.72
N PHE A 38 1.14 0.80 5.26
CA PHE A 38 1.89 0.22 6.37
C PHE A 38 3.38 0.05 6.03
N LEU A 39 3.68 -0.50 4.85
CA LEU A 39 5.06 -0.63 4.37
C LEU A 39 5.75 0.73 4.24
N SER A 40 5.05 1.74 3.75
CA SER A 40 5.60 3.09 3.59
C SER A 40 5.98 3.74 4.93
N LEU A 41 5.30 3.37 6.00
CA LEU A 41 5.58 3.85 7.34
C LEU A 41 6.69 3.07 8.04
N THR A 42 6.79 1.77 7.81
CA THR A 42 7.55 0.86 8.69
C THR A 42 8.82 0.28 8.07
N VAL A 43 8.98 0.30 6.74
CA VAL A 43 10.17 -0.22 6.06
C VAL A 43 11.04 0.92 5.55
N HIS A 44 12.23 1.05 6.11
CA HIS A 44 13.15 2.14 5.80
C HIS A 44 14.11 1.72 4.68
N THR A 45 13.91 2.24 3.48
CA THR A 45 14.75 1.96 2.31
C THR A 45 14.56 3.01 1.22
N ASP A 46 15.58 3.19 0.38
CA ASP A 46 15.49 3.94 -0.88
C ASP A 46 15.14 3.04 -2.07
N LYS A 47 15.13 1.72 -1.88
CA LYS A 47 14.77 0.78 -2.94
C LYS A 47 13.26 0.83 -3.20
N PRO A 48 12.82 0.79 -4.46
CA PRO A 48 11.39 0.78 -4.78
C PRO A 48 10.68 -0.44 -4.20
N ILE A 49 9.54 -0.22 -3.59
CA ILE A 49 8.59 -1.25 -3.18
C ILE A 49 7.30 -0.99 -3.94
N VAL A 50 6.83 -1.98 -4.71
CA VAL A 50 5.63 -1.84 -5.55
C VAL A 50 4.62 -2.90 -5.13
N VAL A 51 3.45 -2.46 -4.69
CA VAL A 51 2.31 -3.33 -4.40
C VAL A 51 1.38 -3.30 -5.60
N VAL A 52 0.98 -4.48 -6.10
CA VAL A 52 0.22 -4.63 -7.34
C VAL A 52 -0.85 -5.69 -7.20
N GLY A 53 -1.97 -5.50 -7.84
CA GLY A 53 -3.07 -6.47 -7.89
C GLY A 53 -3.67 -6.58 -9.28
N SER A 54 -4.85 -7.20 -9.34
CA SER A 54 -5.67 -7.25 -10.54
C SER A 54 -7.15 -7.18 -10.18
N MET A 55 -7.94 -6.55 -11.05
CA MET A 55 -9.39 -6.42 -10.86
C MET A 55 -10.17 -7.52 -11.61
N ARG A 56 -9.55 -8.14 -12.61
CA ARG A 56 -10.16 -9.20 -13.41
C ARG A 56 -9.52 -10.55 -13.09
N PRO A 57 -10.29 -11.64 -13.08
CA PRO A 57 -9.73 -12.97 -12.95
C PRO A 57 -8.87 -13.32 -14.18
N PRO A 58 -7.87 -14.20 -14.05
CA PRO A 58 -6.93 -14.51 -15.14
C PRO A 58 -7.61 -15.14 -16.37
N SER A 59 -8.81 -15.71 -16.22
CA SER A 59 -9.61 -16.29 -17.31
C SER A 59 -10.48 -15.26 -18.05
N ALA A 60 -10.53 -14.00 -17.59
CA ALA A 60 -11.34 -12.97 -18.23
C ALA A 60 -10.70 -12.49 -19.54
N LEU A 61 -11.55 -12.06 -20.49
CA LEU A 61 -11.05 -11.29 -21.63
C LEU A 61 -10.41 -10.00 -21.14
N SER A 62 -9.23 -9.69 -21.68
CA SER A 62 -8.43 -8.52 -21.25
C SER A 62 -8.16 -8.53 -19.73
N ALA A 63 -7.75 -9.68 -19.17
CA ALA A 63 -7.30 -9.77 -17.80
C ALA A 63 -6.14 -8.79 -17.57
N ASP A 64 -6.24 -7.95 -16.53
CA ASP A 64 -5.28 -6.88 -16.25
C ASP A 64 -4.03 -7.34 -15.48
N GLY A 65 -4.13 -8.50 -14.80
CA GLY A 65 -3.04 -9.00 -13.94
C GLY A 65 -1.68 -9.14 -14.62
N PRO A 66 -1.56 -9.76 -15.80
CA PRO A 66 -0.26 -9.93 -16.48
C PRO A 66 0.42 -8.60 -16.80
N LEU A 67 -0.32 -7.61 -17.30
CA LEU A 67 0.22 -6.29 -17.61
C LEU A 67 0.60 -5.54 -16.32
N ASN A 68 -0.27 -5.55 -15.32
CA ASN A 68 0.01 -4.93 -14.03
C ASN A 68 1.28 -5.51 -13.38
N LEU A 69 1.46 -6.83 -13.44
CA LEU A 69 2.67 -7.47 -12.90
C LEU A 69 3.92 -7.10 -13.68
N TYR A 70 3.86 -7.11 -15.01
CA TYR A 70 4.98 -6.66 -15.87
C TYR A 70 5.37 -5.22 -15.53
N SER A 71 4.37 -4.33 -15.46
CA SER A 71 4.56 -2.91 -15.16
C SER A 71 5.14 -2.72 -13.74
N ALA A 72 4.70 -3.51 -12.75
CA ALA A 72 5.23 -3.45 -11.39
C ALA A 72 6.71 -3.86 -11.32
N VAL A 73 7.11 -4.90 -12.06
CA VAL A 73 8.52 -5.33 -12.14
C VAL A 73 9.36 -4.27 -12.82
N ALA A 74 8.87 -3.69 -13.92
CA ALA A 74 9.56 -2.62 -14.64
C ALA A 74 9.75 -1.38 -13.75
N LEU A 75 8.72 -0.98 -12.98
CA LEU A 75 8.80 0.11 -12.02
C LEU A 75 9.81 -0.17 -10.89
N ALA A 76 9.77 -1.38 -10.32
CA ALA A 76 10.69 -1.78 -9.25
C ALA A 76 12.16 -1.83 -9.70
N ALA A 77 12.40 -2.04 -10.98
CA ALA A 77 13.73 -2.05 -11.59
C ALA A 77 14.21 -0.66 -12.05
N ALA A 78 13.33 0.33 -12.10
CA ALA A 78 13.66 1.65 -12.64
C ALA A 78 14.49 2.48 -11.66
N ASP A 79 15.65 2.98 -12.10
CA ASP A 79 16.49 3.87 -11.27
C ASP A 79 15.75 5.16 -10.87
N SER A 80 14.88 5.66 -11.74
CA SER A 80 14.07 6.86 -11.48
C SER A 80 13.02 6.66 -10.35
N ALA A 81 12.74 5.43 -9.94
CA ALA A 81 11.83 5.12 -8.83
C ALA A 81 12.53 5.12 -7.46
N LYS A 82 13.86 5.02 -7.42
CA LYS A 82 14.64 4.99 -6.18
C LYS A 82 14.42 6.26 -5.34
N GLY A 83 14.29 6.07 -4.03
CA GLY A 83 14.07 7.14 -3.07
C GLY A 83 12.71 7.83 -3.17
N LYS A 84 11.75 7.30 -3.95
CA LYS A 84 10.41 7.88 -4.07
C LYS A 84 9.36 7.25 -3.14
N GLY A 85 9.72 6.18 -2.43
CA GLY A 85 8.84 5.54 -1.44
C GLY A 85 8.22 4.23 -1.92
N VAL A 86 7.08 3.89 -1.33
CA VAL A 86 6.28 2.72 -1.67
C VAL A 86 5.18 3.13 -2.65
N PHE A 87 4.99 2.31 -3.68
CA PHE A 87 4.03 2.54 -4.74
C PHE A 87 2.91 1.51 -4.72
N VAL A 88 1.76 1.92 -5.16
CA VAL A 88 0.71 1.06 -5.71
C VAL A 88 0.70 1.25 -7.23
N LEU A 89 0.73 0.14 -7.96
CA LEU A 89 0.62 0.18 -9.41
C LEU A 89 -0.61 -0.60 -9.85
N MET A 90 -1.52 0.09 -10.49
CA MET A 90 -2.75 -0.47 -11.04
C MET A 90 -3.12 0.27 -12.31
N ASN A 91 -3.52 -0.47 -13.36
CA ASN A 91 -4.03 0.09 -14.62
C ASN A 91 -3.04 1.12 -15.23
N ASP A 92 -1.75 0.78 -15.28
CA ASP A 92 -0.61 1.60 -15.72
C ASP A 92 -0.30 2.85 -14.86
N ASP A 93 -1.15 3.21 -13.90
CA ASP A 93 -0.92 4.35 -13.04
C ASP A 93 -0.06 4.01 -11.82
N ILE A 94 0.86 4.91 -11.50
CA ILE A 94 1.74 4.84 -10.35
C ILE A 94 1.18 5.73 -9.26
N PHE A 95 0.71 5.14 -8.17
CA PHE A 95 0.18 5.88 -7.02
C PHE A 95 1.16 5.87 -5.85
N ALA A 96 1.12 6.92 -5.04
CA ALA A 96 1.78 6.91 -3.75
C ALA A 96 0.97 6.06 -2.76
N ALA A 97 1.65 5.19 -2.01
CA ALA A 97 1.01 4.39 -0.96
C ALA A 97 0.27 5.25 0.09
N ARG A 98 0.67 6.51 0.23
CA ARG A 98 0.10 7.45 1.20
C ARG A 98 -1.33 7.88 0.89
N ASP A 99 -1.68 8.03 -0.37
CA ASP A 99 -2.91 8.74 -0.77
C ASP A 99 -3.77 7.98 -1.80
N VAL A 100 -3.39 6.74 -2.10
CA VAL A 100 -4.18 5.87 -2.98
C VAL A 100 -5.35 5.26 -2.22
N SER A 101 -6.49 5.14 -2.90
CA SER A 101 -7.66 4.44 -2.36
C SER A 101 -8.43 3.71 -3.44
N LYS A 102 -8.94 2.52 -3.11
CA LYS A 102 -9.84 1.77 -3.98
C LYS A 102 -11.26 2.33 -3.87
N THR A 103 -11.78 2.86 -4.94
CA THR A 103 -13.10 3.52 -4.94
C THR A 103 -14.17 2.78 -5.74
N ILE A 104 -13.77 1.86 -6.63
CA ILE A 104 -14.66 1.10 -7.51
C ILE A 104 -14.28 -0.38 -7.46
N ASN A 105 -15.28 -1.28 -7.52
CA ASN A 105 -15.05 -2.73 -7.42
C ASN A 105 -15.13 -3.48 -8.75
N ILE A 106 -15.49 -2.81 -9.84
CA ILE A 106 -15.84 -3.46 -11.12
C ILE A 106 -14.99 -2.99 -12.32
N HIS A 107 -14.19 -1.95 -12.17
CA HIS A 107 -13.35 -1.42 -13.26
C HIS A 107 -11.87 -1.71 -12.98
N THR A 108 -11.05 -1.71 -14.02
CA THR A 108 -9.58 -1.87 -13.88
C THR A 108 -8.93 -0.61 -13.30
N ASP A 109 -9.50 0.57 -13.56
CA ASP A 109 -9.16 1.88 -13.00
C ASP A 109 -9.80 2.11 -11.62
N ALA A 110 -9.78 1.09 -10.77
CA ALA A 110 -10.46 1.09 -9.47
C ALA A 110 -9.78 1.92 -8.39
N PHE A 111 -8.51 2.25 -8.57
CA PHE A 111 -7.69 3.00 -7.62
C PHE A 111 -7.55 4.46 -8.05
N VAL A 112 -7.67 5.34 -7.10
CA VAL A 112 -7.53 6.79 -7.31
C VAL A 112 -6.71 7.42 -6.19
N SER A 113 -6.19 8.62 -6.44
CA SER A 113 -5.65 9.52 -5.43
C SER A 113 -6.31 10.88 -5.62
N GLN A 114 -6.70 11.53 -4.53
CA GLN A 114 -7.24 12.89 -4.61
C GLN A 114 -6.21 13.92 -5.12
N TRP A 115 -4.91 13.56 -5.08
CA TRP A 115 -3.81 14.39 -5.59
C TRP A 115 -3.33 13.95 -6.98
N GLY A 116 -4.00 12.95 -7.58
CA GLY A 116 -3.64 12.33 -8.84
C GLY A 116 -2.51 11.29 -8.73
N ALA A 117 -2.26 10.57 -9.80
CA ALA A 117 -1.15 9.64 -9.90
C ALA A 117 0.22 10.35 -9.78
N LEU A 118 1.23 9.65 -9.32
CA LEU A 118 2.62 10.13 -9.37
C LEU A 118 3.17 10.15 -10.79
N GLY A 119 2.66 9.27 -11.62
CA GLY A 119 3.08 9.06 -12.99
C GLY A 119 2.34 7.89 -13.61
N THR A 120 2.76 7.50 -14.79
CA THR A 120 2.23 6.33 -15.50
C THR A 120 3.37 5.52 -16.09
N LEU A 121 3.13 4.23 -16.34
CA LEU A 121 4.03 3.40 -17.12
C LEU A 121 3.56 3.32 -18.59
N VAL A 122 4.49 3.53 -19.49
CA VAL A 122 4.27 3.30 -20.91
C VAL A 122 5.40 2.40 -21.42
N GLU A 123 5.07 1.24 -21.97
CA GLU A 123 6.05 0.27 -22.48
C GLU A 123 7.17 -0.06 -21.47
N GLY A 124 6.81 -0.21 -20.21
CA GLY A 124 7.75 -0.52 -19.13
C GLY A 124 8.62 0.63 -18.65
N LYS A 125 8.36 1.87 -19.11
CA LYS A 125 9.09 3.06 -18.67
C LYS A 125 8.20 3.97 -17.84
N PRO A 126 8.64 4.39 -16.63
CA PRO A 126 7.88 5.33 -15.83
C PRO A 126 8.02 6.77 -16.32
N TYR A 127 6.88 7.43 -16.47
CA TYR A 127 6.78 8.86 -16.75
C TYR A 127 6.17 9.55 -15.52
N TRP A 128 6.94 10.43 -14.90
CA TRP A 128 6.60 11.07 -13.65
C TRP A 128 5.91 12.40 -13.86
N PHE A 129 4.78 12.62 -13.20
CA PHE A 129 4.01 13.88 -13.24
C PHE A 129 4.27 14.73 -12.01
N ARG A 130 4.44 14.08 -10.83
CA ARG A 130 4.69 14.76 -9.56
C ARG A 130 5.57 13.93 -8.63
N ASN A 131 6.06 14.56 -7.58
CA ASN A 131 6.77 13.89 -6.49
C ASN A 131 5.96 13.99 -5.20
N VAL A 132 6.12 13.01 -4.31
CA VAL A 132 5.59 13.09 -2.95
C VAL A 132 6.44 14.07 -2.16
N ALA A 133 5.84 15.16 -1.68
CA ALA A 133 6.55 16.19 -0.92
C ALA A 133 7.07 15.67 0.43
N LYS A 134 6.30 14.80 1.09
CA LYS A 134 6.67 14.18 2.37
C LYS A 134 6.79 12.68 2.19
N ARG A 135 8.00 12.16 2.38
CA ARG A 135 8.29 10.72 2.35
C ARG A 135 8.40 10.22 3.78
N PHE A 136 7.84 9.06 4.05
CA PHE A 136 7.92 8.46 5.38
C PHE A 136 9.05 7.43 5.49
N ASN A 137 9.32 6.65 4.43
CA ASN A 137 10.20 5.48 4.45
C ASN A 137 11.50 5.64 5.25
N ASN A 138 12.35 6.62 4.97
CA ASN A 138 13.61 6.81 5.72
C ASN A 138 13.52 7.80 6.89
N SER A 139 12.42 8.57 6.99
CA SER A 139 12.20 9.58 8.02
C SER A 139 11.00 9.28 8.93
N SER A 140 10.40 8.10 8.78
CA SER A 140 9.31 7.67 9.64
C SER A 140 9.80 7.39 11.06
N GLU A 141 8.99 7.77 12.04
CA GLU A 141 9.16 7.37 13.44
C GLU A 141 8.84 5.89 13.69
N PHE A 142 8.12 5.26 12.75
CA PHE A 142 7.74 3.85 12.83
C PHE A 142 8.81 3.00 12.12
N ASN A 143 9.19 1.90 12.77
CA ASN A 143 10.13 0.93 12.20
C ASN A 143 9.65 -0.48 12.54
N ILE A 144 9.54 -1.34 11.52
CA ILE A 144 9.14 -2.74 11.69
C ILE A 144 10.06 -3.50 12.67
N GLU A 145 11.32 -3.11 12.78
CA GLU A 145 12.29 -3.73 13.70
C GLU A 145 11.96 -3.48 15.17
N ASN A 146 11.23 -2.42 15.47
CA ASN A 146 10.81 -2.09 16.83
C ASN A 146 9.52 -2.79 17.25
N ILE A 147 8.81 -3.44 16.32
CA ILE A 147 7.55 -4.13 16.60
C ILE A 147 7.84 -5.53 17.14
N GLN A 148 7.51 -5.76 18.40
CA GLN A 148 7.66 -7.04 19.07
C GLN A 148 6.44 -7.93 18.88
N GLY A 149 6.65 -9.27 18.76
CA GLY A 149 5.57 -10.25 18.63
C GLY A 149 4.90 -10.27 17.26
N ASP A 150 3.76 -10.96 17.17
CA ASP A 150 3.05 -11.24 15.91
C ASP A 150 1.69 -10.52 15.80
N ALA A 151 1.42 -9.57 16.69
CA ALA A 151 0.17 -8.83 16.71
C ALA A 151 0.40 -7.34 16.99
N LEU A 152 -0.41 -6.52 16.36
CA LEU A 152 -0.55 -5.09 16.67
C LEU A 152 -1.63 -4.88 17.72
N PRO A 153 -1.64 -3.75 18.44
CA PRO A 153 -2.75 -3.39 19.30
C PRO A 153 -4.07 -3.35 18.53
N ILE A 154 -5.14 -3.83 19.13
CA ILE A 154 -6.48 -3.75 18.53
C ILE A 154 -6.90 -2.27 18.49
N VAL A 155 -6.97 -1.71 17.30
CA VAL A 155 -7.50 -0.37 17.04
C VAL A 155 -8.69 -0.48 16.11
N GLN A 156 -9.79 0.17 16.47
CA GLN A 156 -11.03 0.14 15.68
C GLN A 156 -11.34 1.51 15.12
N ILE A 157 -11.94 1.54 13.93
CA ILE A 157 -12.42 2.77 13.29
C ILE A 157 -13.95 2.75 13.33
N VAL A 158 -14.53 3.83 13.80
CA VAL A 158 -15.98 4.04 13.83
C VAL A 158 -16.31 5.25 13.00
N TYR A 159 -17.07 5.05 11.93
CA TYR A 159 -17.53 6.16 11.09
C TYR A 159 -18.71 6.87 11.72
N GLY A 160 -18.63 8.19 11.80
CA GLY A 160 -19.70 9.05 12.29
C GLY A 160 -20.88 9.12 11.32
N SER A 161 -22.08 9.26 11.88
CA SER A 161 -23.28 9.60 11.13
C SER A 161 -24.22 10.42 12.01
N GLY A 162 -25.17 11.15 11.38
CA GLY A 162 -26.09 12.05 12.11
C GLY A 162 -26.99 11.36 13.12
N ASN A 163 -27.16 10.06 13.06
CA ASN A 163 -28.01 9.29 14.01
C ASN A 163 -27.24 8.15 14.68
N MET A 164 -25.96 8.38 14.98
CA MET A 164 -25.09 7.40 15.54
C MET A 164 -25.33 7.22 17.05
N LEU A 165 -25.43 5.95 17.48
CA LEU A 165 -25.49 5.58 18.90
C LEU A 165 -24.07 5.23 19.43
N PRO A 166 -23.82 5.41 20.74
CA PRO A 166 -22.52 5.13 21.33
C PRO A 166 -22.18 3.65 21.48
N ASP A 167 -23.11 2.76 21.15
CA ASP A 167 -22.99 1.31 21.39
C ASP A 167 -21.76 0.67 20.75
N ALA A 168 -21.37 1.14 19.57
CA ALA A 168 -20.19 0.65 18.87
C ALA A 168 -18.90 0.88 19.68
N TYR A 169 -18.76 2.05 20.30
CA TYR A 169 -17.58 2.35 21.13
C TYR A 169 -17.55 1.46 22.38
N VAL A 170 -18.70 1.28 23.03
CA VAL A 170 -18.82 0.44 24.21
C VAL A 170 -18.51 -1.02 23.86
N ALA A 171 -19.01 -1.51 22.72
CA ALA A 171 -18.76 -2.87 22.27
C ALA A 171 -17.26 -3.11 21.96
N TYR A 172 -16.61 -2.20 21.26
CA TYR A 172 -15.19 -2.32 20.95
C TYR A 172 -14.30 -2.21 22.19
N ALA A 173 -14.63 -1.30 23.11
CA ALA A 173 -13.91 -1.21 24.38
C ALA A 173 -14.03 -2.50 25.21
N LYS A 174 -15.23 -3.07 25.29
CA LYS A 174 -15.46 -4.38 25.95
C LYS A 174 -14.75 -5.54 25.26
N ALA A 175 -14.60 -5.48 23.94
CA ALA A 175 -13.86 -6.45 23.14
C ALA A 175 -12.33 -6.30 23.26
N GLY A 176 -11.84 -5.34 24.04
CA GLY A 176 -10.41 -5.17 24.31
C GLY A 176 -9.67 -4.24 23.38
N ALA A 177 -10.37 -3.39 22.60
CA ALA A 177 -9.74 -2.37 21.78
C ALA A 177 -8.86 -1.44 22.64
N LYS A 178 -7.65 -1.19 22.19
CA LYS A 178 -6.67 -0.31 22.85
C LYS A 178 -6.84 1.15 22.44
N ALA A 179 -7.42 1.36 21.27
CA ALA A 179 -7.83 2.67 20.79
C ALA A 179 -9.05 2.57 19.86
N ILE A 180 -9.80 3.64 19.76
CA ILE A 180 -10.89 3.81 18.81
C ILE A 180 -10.68 5.14 18.10
N ILE A 181 -10.69 5.10 16.77
CA ILE A 181 -10.62 6.27 15.91
C ILE A 181 -12.04 6.60 15.47
N HIS A 182 -12.52 7.79 15.81
CA HIS A 182 -13.75 8.31 15.25
C HIS A 182 -13.42 8.97 13.90
N ALA A 183 -13.97 8.43 12.82
CA ALA A 183 -13.86 8.97 11.48
C ALA A 183 -15.16 9.71 11.14
N GLY A 184 -15.07 11.02 10.90
CA GLY A 184 -16.20 11.89 10.61
C GLY A 184 -15.97 12.80 9.44
#